data_6bebd659b671b76450f0b95fa16b47ce
#
_entry.id   6bebd659b671b76450f0b95fa16b47ce
#
_cell.length_a   1.000
_cell.length_b   1.000
_cell.length_c   1.000
_cell.angle_alpha   90.00
_cell.angle_beta   90.00
_cell.angle_gamma   90.00
#
_symmetry.space_group_name_H-M   'P 1'
#
loop_
_entity.id
_entity.type
_entity.pdbx_description
1 polymer ?
#
loop_
_entity_poly.entity_id
_entity_poly.type
_entity_poly.pdbx_seq_one_letter_code
_entity_poly.pdbx_strand_id
1 'polypeptide(L)'
;MAEHNVVETLEMVDEAKTRDEKREILKSRDNYATRALLQLNFHPDVKWHIPRGAPPYTPSQESDSTEGSIHFEVKKLNYFVKGGGHDLSMLKRESMYVQLLERVAAKDAKLLISVKDQNLSYKGLSYKLVRDVWPDLLPEVEEMEDAEVVVEEKPKKKSKKKVV
;
A
#
# COMPACT_ATOMS: atom_id res chain seq x y z
N MET A 1 -6.22 -12.42 -20.75
CA MET A 1 -4.96 -12.67 -20.06
C MET A 1 -5.09 -12.40 -18.58
N ALA A 2 -4.59 -13.32 -17.77
CA ALA A 2 -4.61 -13.13 -16.33
C ALA A 2 -3.57 -12.09 -15.95
N GLU A 3 -3.92 -11.27 -14.98
CA GLU A 3 -2.97 -10.30 -14.47
C GLU A 3 -2.07 -10.96 -13.44
N HIS A 4 -0.88 -10.41 -13.30
CA HIS A 4 0.08 -10.94 -12.34
C HIS A 4 -0.43 -10.76 -10.91
N ASN A 5 -0.17 -11.74 -10.07
CA ASN A 5 -0.56 -11.69 -8.67
C ASN A 5 0.23 -10.62 -7.95
N VAL A 6 -0.48 -9.73 -7.25
CA VAL A 6 0.17 -8.59 -6.60
C VAL A 6 1.08 -9.05 -5.47
N VAL A 7 0.59 -9.92 -4.60
CA VAL A 7 1.40 -10.41 -3.47
C VAL A 7 2.66 -11.10 -3.98
N GLU A 8 2.52 -11.96 -4.98
CA GLU A 8 3.67 -12.64 -5.56
C GLU A 8 4.68 -11.65 -6.12
N THR A 9 4.19 -10.63 -6.82
CA THR A 9 5.07 -9.60 -7.37
C THR A 9 5.87 -8.91 -6.28
N LEU A 10 5.22 -8.53 -5.19
CA LEU A 10 5.90 -7.84 -4.11
C LEU A 10 6.87 -8.75 -3.38
N GLU A 11 6.54 -10.03 -3.26
CA GLU A 11 7.46 -10.99 -2.67
C GLU A 11 8.71 -11.15 -3.54
N MET A 12 8.53 -11.18 -4.86
CA MET A 12 9.66 -11.28 -5.77
C MET A 12 10.58 -10.06 -5.65
N VAL A 13 9.98 -8.88 -5.53
CA VAL A 13 10.77 -7.67 -5.36
C VAL A 13 11.56 -7.71 -4.05
N ASP A 14 10.91 -8.18 -2.99
CA ASP A 14 11.55 -8.26 -1.69
C ASP A 14 12.75 -9.22 -1.70
N GLU A 15 12.65 -10.29 -2.47
CA GLU A 15 13.70 -11.30 -2.55
C GLU A 15 14.82 -10.94 -3.54
N ALA A 16 14.56 -10.04 -4.46
CA ALA A 16 15.56 -9.64 -5.44
C ALA A 16 16.76 -8.98 -4.76
N LYS A 17 17.95 -9.22 -5.30
CA LYS A 17 19.18 -8.80 -4.64
C LYS A 17 19.68 -7.45 -5.08
N THR A 18 19.31 -7.01 -6.28
CA THR A 18 19.79 -5.72 -6.78
C THR A 18 18.61 -4.81 -7.11
N ARG A 19 18.89 -3.50 -7.11
CA ARG A 19 17.90 -2.52 -7.44
C ARG A 19 17.40 -2.69 -8.88
N ASP A 20 18.31 -3.03 -9.79
CA ASP A 20 17.92 -3.24 -11.18
C ASP A 20 16.96 -4.42 -11.33
N GLU A 21 17.20 -5.50 -10.60
CA GLU A 21 16.30 -6.63 -10.63
C GLU A 21 14.92 -6.25 -10.10
N LYS A 22 14.88 -5.48 -9.01
CA LYS A 22 13.62 -5.05 -8.43
C LYS A 22 12.83 -4.19 -9.40
N ARG A 23 13.51 -3.26 -10.06
CA ARG A 23 12.85 -2.41 -11.05
C ARG A 23 12.29 -3.22 -12.20
N GLU A 24 13.07 -4.19 -12.67
CA GLU A 24 12.63 -5.03 -13.79
C GLU A 24 11.40 -5.84 -13.43
N ILE A 25 11.36 -6.37 -12.23
CA ILE A 25 10.20 -7.13 -11.77
C ILE A 25 8.96 -6.23 -11.77
N LEU A 26 9.07 -5.04 -11.20
CA LEU A 26 7.94 -4.13 -11.14
C LEU A 26 7.47 -3.71 -12.52
N LYS A 27 8.41 -3.45 -13.43
CA LYS A 27 8.04 -3.04 -14.79
C LYS A 27 7.40 -4.18 -15.57
N SER A 28 7.96 -5.38 -15.46
CA SER A 28 7.47 -6.51 -16.25
C SER A 28 6.13 -7.05 -15.73
N ARG A 29 5.83 -6.81 -14.47
CA ARG A 29 4.60 -7.29 -13.86
C ARG A 29 3.64 -6.14 -13.52
N ASP A 30 3.78 -5.05 -14.23
CA ASP A 30 2.97 -3.85 -14.03
C ASP A 30 1.50 -4.12 -14.26
N ASN A 31 0.67 -3.66 -13.32
CA ASN A 31 -0.78 -3.65 -13.52
C ASN A 31 -1.39 -2.59 -12.61
N TYR A 32 -2.66 -2.31 -12.85
CA TYR A 32 -3.36 -1.26 -12.13
C TYR A 32 -3.38 -1.52 -10.61
N ALA A 33 -3.66 -2.76 -10.22
CA ALA A 33 -3.79 -3.07 -8.79
C ALA A 33 -2.48 -2.84 -8.04
N THR A 34 -1.36 -3.28 -8.61
CA THR A 34 -0.06 -3.11 -7.98
C THR A 34 0.25 -1.63 -7.81
N ARG A 35 0.05 -0.84 -8.87
CA ARG A 35 0.33 0.59 -8.79
C ARG A 35 -0.58 1.29 -7.80
N ALA A 36 -1.86 0.95 -7.80
CA ALA A 36 -2.82 1.59 -6.90
C ALA A 36 -2.48 1.30 -5.44
N LEU A 37 -2.14 0.05 -5.14
CA LEU A 37 -1.81 -0.31 -3.76
C LEU A 37 -0.52 0.34 -3.28
N LEU A 38 0.48 0.42 -4.16
CA LEU A 38 1.73 1.07 -3.80
C LEU A 38 1.52 2.57 -3.60
N GLN A 39 0.69 3.20 -4.43
CA GLN A 39 0.37 4.61 -4.24
C GLN A 39 -0.34 4.83 -2.91
N LEU A 40 -1.32 4.00 -2.61
CA LEU A 40 -2.06 4.13 -1.35
C LEU A 40 -1.16 3.94 -0.13
N ASN A 41 -0.15 3.09 -0.25
CA ASN A 41 0.77 2.85 0.86
C ASN A 41 1.78 4.00 1.04
N PHE A 42 2.30 4.53 -0.05
CA PHE A 42 3.45 5.44 0.02
C PHE A 42 3.10 6.92 -0.17
N HIS A 43 1.99 7.23 -0.83
CA HIS A 43 1.70 8.64 -1.13
C HIS A 43 1.39 9.41 0.15
N PRO A 44 2.08 10.52 0.39
CA PRO A 44 1.94 11.25 1.65
C PRO A 44 0.58 11.90 1.87
N ASP A 45 -0.15 12.16 0.79
CA ASP A 45 -1.46 12.80 0.90
C ASP A 45 -2.59 11.82 1.16
N VAL A 46 -2.31 10.52 1.08
CA VAL A 46 -3.35 9.52 1.32
C VAL A 46 -3.61 9.38 2.82
N LYS A 47 -4.86 9.56 3.20
CA LYS A 47 -5.29 9.40 4.59
C LYS A 47 -6.45 8.42 4.62
N TRP A 48 -6.38 7.45 5.49
CA TRP A 48 -7.40 6.42 5.59
C TRP A 48 -8.44 6.77 6.64
N HIS A 49 -9.69 6.39 6.34
CA HIS A 49 -10.80 6.54 7.28
C HIS A 49 -11.03 5.31 8.14
N ILE A 50 -10.22 4.27 7.95
CA ILE A 50 -10.35 3.03 8.72
C ILE A 50 -9.28 3.03 9.81
N PRO A 51 -9.62 2.63 11.04
CA PRO A 51 -8.63 2.61 12.13
C PRO A 51 -7.46 1.67 11.83
N ARG A 52 -6.33 1.94 12.42
CA ARG A 52 -5.16 1.09 12.25
C ARG A 52 -5.38 -0.28 12.85
N GLY A 53 -4.62 -1.24 12.34
CA GLY A 53 -4.68 -2.59 12.84
C GLY A 53 -5.66 -3.44 12.05
N ALA A 54 -5.58 -4.75 12.28
CA ALA A 54 -6.47 -5.69 11.61
C ALA A 54 -7.81 -5.71 12.31
N PRO A 55 -8.90 -5.49 11.57
CA PRO A 55 -10.23 -5.65 12.17
C PRO A 55 -10.55 -7.14 12.31
N PRO A 56 -11.53 -7.49 13.14
CA PRO A 56 -11.95 -8.88 13.18
C PRO A 56 -12.63 -9.28 11.88
N TYR A 57 -12.10 -10.29 11.21
CA TYR A 57 -12.67 -10.81 9.98
C TYR A 57 -12.30 -12.27 9.86
N THR A 58 -13.07 -13.00 9.04
CA THR A 58 -12.82 -14.42 8.80
C THR A 58 -12.04 -14.58 7.50
N PRO A 59 -10.75 -15.00 7.59
CA PRO A 59 -9.96 -15.17 6.37
C PRO A 59 -10.57 -16.20 5.43
N SER A 60 -10.41 -15.96 4.13
CA SER A 60 -10.89 -16.88 3.12
C SER A 60 -10.13 -18.19 3.20
N GLN A 61 -10.85 -19.30 3.03
CA GLN A 61 -10.23 -20.62 3.00
C GLN A 61 -9.63 -20.91 1.64
N GLU A 62 -10.03 -20.17 0.64
CA GLU A 62 -9.56 -20.42 -0.71
C GLU A 62 -8.30 -19.62 -0.96
N SER A 63 -7.27 -20.32 -1.43
CA SER A 63 -6.00 -19.68 -1.71
C SER A 63 -6.03 -18.89 -3.02
N ASP A 64 -7.01 -19.17 -3.85
CA ASP A 64 -6.99 -18.65 -5.21
C ASP A 64 -8.39 -18.29 -5.66
N SER A 65 -9.04 -17.41 -4.94
CA SER A 65 -10.39 -17.01 -5.26
C SER A 65 -10.40 -16.07 -6.47
N THR A 66 -11.07 -16.50 -7.52
CA THR A 66 -11.23 -15.65 -8.68
C THR A 66 -12.38 -14.69 -8.50
N GLU A 67 -13.30 -15.02 -7.63
CA GLU A 67 -14.48 -14.21 -7.43
C GLU A 67 -14.17 -12.91 -6.71
N GLY A 68 -13.28 -12.96 -5.74
CA GLY A 68 -12.90 -11.77 -5.01
C GLY A 68 -11.47 -11.35 -5.29
N SER A 69 -11.10 -11.31 -6.57
CA SER A 69 -9.76 -10.93 -6.95
C SER A 69 -9.41 -9.53 -6.48
N ILE A 70 -8.20 -9.37 -5.96
CA ILE A 70 -7.72 -8.06 -5.53
C ILE A 70 -7.69 -7.09 -6.71
N HIS A 71 -7.47 -7.59 -7.91
CA HIS A 71 -7.48 -6.72 -9.11
C HIS A 71 -8.83 -6.06 -9.32
N PHE A 72 -9.88 -6.73 -8.95
CA PHE A 72 -11.22 -6.19 -9.07
C PHE A 72 -11.59 -5.33 -7.86
N GLU A 73 -11.24 -5.80 -6.66
CA GLU A 73 -11.67 -5.15 -5.43
C GLU A 73 -10.89 -3.88 -5.13
N VAL A 74 -9.69 -3.73 -5.68
CA VAL A 74 -8.86 -2.57 -5.38
C VAL A 74 -9.54 -1.24 -5.71
N LYS A 75 -10.43 -1.26 -6.68
CA LYS A 75 -11.14 -0.05 -7.07
C LYS A 75 -12.07 0.46 -5.98
N LYS A 76 -12.47 -0.41 -5.08
CA LYS A 76 -13.36 -0.04 -3.98
C LYS A 76 -12.64 0.65 -2.84
N LEU A 77 -11.33 0.69 -2.88
CA LEU A 77 -10.55 1.29 -1.79
C LEU A 77 -10.80 2.78 -1.64
N ASN A 78 -11.32 3.43 -2.68
CA ASN A 78 -11.69 4.85 -2.59
C ASN A 78 -12.74 5.12 -1.52
N TYR A 79 -13.55 4.12 -1.20
CA TYR A 79 -14.56 4.29 -0.15
C TYR A 79 -13.93 4.49 1.22
N PHE A 80 -12.67 4.14 1.38
CA PHE A 80 -12.02 4.06 2.68
C PHE A 80 -10.97 5.15 2.91
N VAL A 81 -10.74 6.02 1.93
CA VAL A 81 -9.74 7.08 2.05
C VAL A 81 -10.42 8.44 2.02
N LYS A 82 -9.79 9.41 2.67
CA LYS A 82 -10.31 10.77 2.67
C LYS A 82 -10.21 11.35 1.27
N GLY A 83 -11.25 12.04 0.87
CA GLY A 83 -11.28 12.64 -0.46
C GLY A 83 -11.76 11.68 -1.54
N GLY A 84 -12.19 10.49 -1.18
CA GLY A 84 -12.69 9.51 -2.14
C GLY A 84 -14.07 9.81 -2.68
N GLY A 85 -14.73 10.83 -2.16
CA GLY A 85 -16.01 11.29 -2.69
C GLY A 85 -17.24 10.55 -2.19
N HIS A 86 -17.10 9.79 -1.12
CA HIS A 86 -18.19 8.99 -0.59
C HIS A 86 -18.52 9.38 0.83
N ASP A 87 -19.79 9.64 1.08
CA ASP A 87 -20.27 10.05 2.40
C ASP A 87 -20.87 8.86 3.11
N LEU A 88 -20.03 8.10 3.78
CA LEU A 88 -20.43 6.88 4.49
C LEU A 88 -20.21 7.05 5.98
N SER A 89 -21.11 6.44 6.78
CA SER A 89 -20.90 6.41 8.22
C SER A 89 -19.70 5.53 8.53
N MET A 90 -19.10 5.75 9.69
CA MET A 90 -17.95 4.94 10.11
C MET A 90 -18.31 3.46 10.17
N LEU A 91 -19.48 3.15 10.73
CA LEU A 91 -19.92 1.76 10.85
C LEU A 91 -20.08 1.11 9.48
N LYS A 92 -20.72 1.82 8.56
CA LYS A 92 -20.90 1.29 7.20
C LYS A 92 -19.56 1.08 6.51
N ARG A 93 -18.66 2.03 6.67
CA ARG A 93 -17.35 1.95 6.03
C ARG A 93 -16.55 0.77 6.57
N GLU A 94 -16.55 0.59 7.89
CA GLU A 94 -15.83 -0.53 8.49
C GLU A 94 -16.42 -1.86 8.06
N SER A 95 -17.75 -1.94 8.00
CA SER A 95 -18.42 -3.15 7.56
C SER A 95 -18.04 -3.51 6.13
N MET A 96 -18.00 -2.51 5.26
CA MET A 96 -17.62 -2.74 3.86
C MET A 96 -16.17 -3.20 3.76
N TYR A 97 -15.30 -2.64 4.59
CA TYR A 97 -13.90 -3.02 4.57
C TYR A 97 -13.71 -4.48 5.02
N VAL A 98 -14.41 -4.88 6.07
CA VAL A 98 -14.36 -6.26 6.54
C VAL A 98 -14.84 -7.21 5.45
N GLN A 99 -15.94 -6.87 4.78
CA GLN A 99 -16.45 -7.69 3.70
C GLN A 99 -15.43 -7.82 2.57
N LEU A 100 -14.71 -6.74 2.29
CA LEU A 100 -13.68 -6.79 1.28
C LEU A 100 -12.56 -7.75 1.67
N LEU A 101 -12.14 -7.70 2.93
CA LEU A 101 -11.08 -8.59 3.42
C LEU A 101 -11.50 -10.06 3.34
N GLU A 102 -12.77 -10.32 3.60
CA GLU A 102 -13.27 -11.71 3.59
C GLU A 102 -13.49 -12.24 2.17
N ARG A 103 -13.52 -11.34 1.21
CA ARG A 103 -13.80 -11.71 -0.18
C ARG A 103 -12.54 -12.07 -0.97
N VAL A 104 -11.40 -11.50 -0.61
CA VAL A 104 -10.16 -11.78 -1.33
C VAL A 104 -9.41 -12.93 -0.67
N ALA A 105 -8.36 -13.43 -1.36
CA ALA A 105 -7.53 -14.49 -0.80
C ALA A 105 -6.88 -14.01 0.49
N ALA A 106 -6.54 -14.96 1.36
CA ALA A 106 -6.01 -14.63 2.68
C ALA A 106 -4.75 -13.75 2.62
N LYS A 107 -3.86 -14.04 1.68
CA LYS A 107 -2.65 -13.24 1.52
C LYS A 107 -2.96 -11.83 1.03
N ASP A 108 -3.95 -11.72 0.16
CA ASP A 108 -4.36 -10.41 -0.34
C ASP A 108 -4.99 -9.58 0.77
N ALA A 109 -5.74 -10.21 1.66
CA ALA A 109 -6.33 -9.51 2.79
C ALA A 109 -5.25 -8.94 3.70
N LYS A 110 -4.21 -9.71 3.96
CA LYS A 110 -3.09 -9.23 4.77
C LYS A 110 -2.39 -8.07 4.10
N LEU A 111 -2.24 -8.13 2.78
CA LEU A 111 -1.65 -7.03 2.03
C LEU A 111 -2.49 -5.77 2.16
N LEU A 112 -3.80 -5.90 2.04
CA LEU A 112 -4.70 -4.76 2.14
C LEU A 112 -4.62 -4.10 3.52
N ILE A 113 -4.49 -4.91 4.57
CA ILE A 113 -4.32 -4.37 5.92
C ILE A 113 -3.01 -3.61 6.04
N SER A 114 -1.92 -4.17 5.50
CA SER A 114 -0.62 -3.50 5.53
C SER A 114 -0.65 -2.17 4.78
N VAL A 115 -1.31 -2.13 3.63
CA VAL A 115 -1.43 -0.91 2.85
C VAL A 115 -2.26 0.12 3.60
N LYS A 116 -3.33 -0.31 4.24
CA LYS A 116 -4.18 0.59 5.02
C LYS A 116 -3.38 1.23 6.15
N ASP A 117 -2.55 0.45 6.82
CA ASP A 117 -1.71 0.96 7.90
C ASP A 117 -0.46 1.65 7.37
N GLN A 118 -0.29 1.66 6.06
CA GLN A 118 0.88 2.25 5.39
C GLN A 118 2.18 1.69 5.94
N ASN A 119 2.18 0.38 6.13
CA ASN A 119 3.29 -0.33 6.76
C ASN A 119 3.50 -1.68 6.07
N LEU A 120 3.94 -1.64 4.81
CA LEU A 120 4.22 -2.87 4.07
C LEU A 120 5.37 -3.62 4.71
N SER A 121 5.24 -4.94 4.75
CA SER A 121 6.25 -5.80 5.35
C SER A 121 7.41 -6.12 4.41
N TYR A 122 7.35 -5.70 3.17
CA TYR A 122 8.38 -6.00 2.18
C TYR A 122 9.51 -4.97 2.26
N LYS A 123 10.56 -5.32 2.98
CA LYS A 123 11.65 -4.38 3.24
C LYS A 123 12.43 -4.00 1.99
N GLY A 124 12.41 -4.86 0.98
CA GLY A 124 13.09 -4.56 -0.28
C GLY A 124 12.36 -3.54 -1.13
N LEU A 125 11.18 -3.14 -0.72
CA LEU A 125 10.34 -2.21 -1.46
C LEU A 125 10.37 -0.86 -0.73
N SER A 126 10.72 0.20 -1.45
CA SER A 126 10.84 1.52 -0.83
C SER A 126 10.14 2.59 -1.67
N TYR A 127 9.91 3.75 -1.04
CA TYR A 127 9.33 4.90 -1.71
C TYR A 127 10.15 5.28 -2.94
N LYS A 128 11.46 5.35 -2.78
CA LYS A 128 12.33 5.77 -3.88
C LYS A 128 12.31 4.77 -5.03
N LEU A 129 12.25 3.49 -4.72
CA LEU A 129 12.18 2.47 -5.75
C LEU A 129 10.88 2.59 -6.54
N VAL A 130 9.76 2.75 -5.86
CA VAL A 130 8.46 2.86 -6.51
C VAL A 130 8.43 4.11 -7.40
N ARG A 131 8.94 5.22 -6.90
CA ARG A 131 8.97 6.45 -7.68
C ARG A 131 9.89 6.33 -8.88
N ASP A 132 10.98 5.60 -8.72
CA ASP A 132 11.92 5.38 -9.81
C ASP A 132 11.25 4.62 -10.97
N VAL A 133 10.40 3.66 -10.65
CA VAL A 133 9.69 2.88 -11.66
C VAL A 133 8.55 3.68 -12.27
N TRP A 134 7.80 4.38 -11.43
CA TRP A 134 6.63 5.17 -11.86
C TRP A 134 6.73 6.58 -11.29
N PRO A 135 7.47 7.48 -11.97
CA PRO A 135 7.69 8.82 -11.42
C PRO A 135 6.43 9.64 -11.17
N ASP A 136 5.37 9.37 -11.91
CA ASP A 136 4.12 10.12 -11.74
C ASP A 136 3.25 9.60 -10.63
N LEU A 137 3.61 8.45 -10.05
CA LEU A 137 2.78 7.83 -9.02
C LEU A 137 2.94 8.52 -7.67
N LEU A 138 4.14 8.98 -7.37
CA LEU A 138 4.47 9.58 -6.08
C LEU A 138 5.19 10.91 -6.30
N PRO A 139 5.03 11.88 -5.38
CA PRO A 139 5.76 13.14 -5.47
C PRO A 139 7.25 12.95 -5.19
N GLU A 140 8.03 13.95 -5.54
CA GLU A 140 9.47 13.87 -5.36
C GLU A 140 9.82 13.85 -3.87
N VAL A 141 10.96 13.21 -3.57
CA VAL A 141 11.42 13.09 -2.19
C VAL A 141 11.64 14.45 -1.54
N GLU A 142 12.12 15.42 -2.32
CA GLU A 142 12.34 16.76 -1.79
C GLU A 142 11.07 17.40 -1.29
N GLU A 143 9.98 17.18 -1.99
CA GLU A 143 8.68 17.71 -1.56
C GLU A 143 8.25 17.07 -0.25
N MET A 144 8.56 15.82 -0.07
CA MET A 144 8.24 15.13 1.17
C MET A 144 9.09 15.65 2.32
N GLU A 145 10.37 15.87 2.07
CA GLU A 145 11.26 16.34 3.10
C GLU A 145 10.86 17.72 3.58
N ASP A 146 10.42 18.56 2.68
CA ASP A 146 9.93 19.88 3.05
C ASP A 146 8.72 19.77 3.96
N ALA A 147 7.83 18.84 3.66
CA ALA A 147 6.65 18.64 4.47
C ALA A 147 7.00 18.08 5.84
N GLU A 148 8.03 17.24 5.91
CA GLU A 148 8.41 16.60 7.15
C GLU A 148 9.27 17.47 8.04
N VAL A 149 9.95 18.43 7.49
CA VAL A 149 10.76 19.34 8.28
C VAL A 149 9.94 20.00 9.39
N VAL A 150 8.68 20.15 9.14
CA VAL A 150 7.78 20.72 10.13
C VAL A 150 7.61 19.80 11.34
N VAL A 151 7.89 18.51 11.19
CA VAL A 151 7.56 17.52 12.21
C VAL A 151 8.71 17.21 13.15
N GLU A 152 9.94 17.14 12.71
CA GLU A 152 10.96 16.65 13.59
C GLU A 152 12.33 17.04 13.27
N GLU A 153 12.53 16.25 13.53
CA GLU A 153 13.60 15.90 13.30
C GLU A 153 14.37 15.38 13.78
N LYS A 154 14.25 15.01 13.85
CA LYS A 154 14.90 14.29 13.83
C LYS A 154 15.66 14.07 14.44
N PRO A 155 15.38 13.92 15.02
CA PRO A 155 16.18 13.48 15.21
C PRO A 155 17.06 13.15 15.42
N LYS A 156 17.07 12.82 15.23
CA LYS A 156 17.85 12.37 14.99
C LYS A 156 18.73 12.65 15.01
N LYS A 157 18.60 12.78 15.20
CA LYS A 157 19.30 12.91 14.98
C LYS A 157 19.77 13.42 15.46
N LYS A 158 19.41 13.44 15.95
CA LYS A 158 19.83 13.71 16.11
C LYS A 158 20.30 14.05 16.50
N SER A 159 19.93 14.28 16.89
CA SER A 159 20.42 14.41 16.94
C SER A 159 20.92 14.82 17.27
N LYS A 160 20.96 15.01 17.46
CA LYS A 160 21.44 15.25 17.46
C LYS A 160 21.83 15.81 17.51
N LYS A 161 21.64 16.14 17.73
CA LYS A 161 21.94 16.59 17.58
C LYS A 161 22.18 17.21 17.87
N LYS A 162 21.97 17.46 18.16
CA LYS A 162 22.12 18.05 18.20
C LYS A 162 22.17 18.66 18.54
N VAL A 163 21.93 18.88 18.95
CA VAL A 163 21.89 19.54 18.84
C VAL A 163 21.97 20.04 19.24
N VAL A 164 21.89 20.02 19.43
CA VAL A 164 21.92 20.66 19.42
C VAL A 164 22.04 20.66 19.40
#